data_6c34d0a927d77165ce1e04606bbe9c61
#
_entry.id   6c34d0a927d77165ce1e04606bbe9c61
#
_cell.length_a   1.000
_cell.length_b   1.000
_cell.length_c   1.000
_cell.angle_alpha   90.00
_cell.angle_beta   90.00
_cell.angle_gamma   90.00
#
_symmetry.space_group_name_H-M   'P 1'
#
loop_
_entity.id
_entity.type
_entity.pdbx_description
1 polymer ?
#
loop_
_entity_poly.entity_id
_entity_poly.type
_entity_poly.pdbx_seq_one_letter_code
_entity_poly.pdbx_strand_id
1 'polypeptide(L)'
;MPLTRDRKDGIMKEYGVHPNDTGSPEVQIALLTNRINELVEHLKVHKHDEHSRRGLLKLVGQRRRHLAYLNRKDKTRYRGVVERLGLRDYFRS
;
A
#
# COMPACT_ATOMS: atom_id res chain seq x y z
N MET A 1 -12.48 6.31 -1.29
CA MET A 1 -11.86 7.14 -2.33
C MET A 1 -11.12 6.26 -3.32
N PRO A 2 -11.70 6.03 -4.49
CA PRO A 2 -11.05 5.18 -5.49
C PRO A 2 -9.89 5.91 -6.17
N LEU A 3 -8.87 5.15 -6.55
CA LEU A 3 -7.81 5.66 -7.37
C LEU A 3 -8.32 5.97 -8.78
N THR A 4 -7.79 7.00 -9.39
CA THR A 4 -8.03 7.22 -10.82
C THR A 4 -7.37 6.08 -11.60
N ARG A 5 -7.92 5.78 -12.78
CA ARG A 5 -7.39 4.71 -13.62
C ARG A 5 -5.93 4.96 -14.00
N ASP A 6 -5.59 6.20 -14.39
CA ASP A 6 -4.23 6.55 -14.79
C ASP A 6 -3.23 6.34 -13.65
N ARG A 7 -3.61 6.72 -12.44
CA ARG A 7 -2.75 6.57 -11.27
C ARG A 7 -2.56 5.11 -10.90
N LYS A 8 -3.63 4.31 -11.00
CA LYS A 8 -3.57 2.87 -10.76
C LYS A 8 -2.66 2.18 -11.77
N ASP A 9 -2.79 2.51 -13.05
CA ASP A 9 -1.93 1.98 -14.11
C ASP A 9 -0.47 2.36 -13.89
N GLY A 10 -0.21 3.60 -13.48
CA GLY A 10 1.13 4.08 -13.15
C GLY A 10 1.77 3.29 -12.02
N ILE A 11 1.00 2.99 -10.97
CA ILE A 11 1.49 2.19 -9.84
C ILE A 11 1.79 0.77 -10.29
N MET A 12 0.94 0.16 -11.11
CA MET A 12 1.16 -1.18 -11.63
C MET A 12 2.43 -1.26 -12.48
N LYS A 13 2.71 -0.23 -13.29
CA LYS A 13 3.92 -0.17 -14.11
C LYS A 13 5.16 -0.02 -13.24
N GLU A 14 5.10 0.83 -12.22
CA GLU A 14 6.25 1.13 -11.36
C GLU A 14 6.63 -0.02 -10.45
N TYR A 15 5.65 -0.71 -9.87
CA TYR A 15 5.88 -1.73 -8.84
C TYR A 15 5.67 -3.16 -9.31
N GLY A 16 5.14 -3.35 -10.50
CA GLY A 16 4.90 -4.69 -11.06
C GLY A 16 6.21 -5.41 -11.36
N VAL A 17 6.18 -6.73 -11.18
CA VAL A 17 7.34 -7.60 -11.45
C VAL A 17 7.49 -7.83 -12.95
N HIS A 18 6.40 -7.76 -13.68
CA HIS A 18 6.37 -7.91 -15.13
C HIS A 18 5.24 -7.05 -15.71
N PRO A 19 5.22 -6.81 -17.03
CA PRO A 19 4.13 -6.06 -17.65
C PRO A 19 2.76 -6.64 -17.28
N ASN A 20 1.81 -5.77 -16.99
CA ASN A 20 0.44 -6.12 -16.62
C ASN A 20 0.31 -6.87 -15.28
N ASP A 21 1.35 -6.80 -14.44
CA ASP A 21 1.28 -7.38 -13.10
C ASP A 21 0.29 -6.61 -12.23
N THR A 22 -0.81 -7.26 -11.86
CA THR A 22 -1.83 -6.68 -10.99
C THR A 22 -1.92 -7.39 -9.64
N GLY A 23 -1.24 -8.52 -9.50
CA GLY A 23 -1.38 -9.40 -8.33
C GLY A 23 -0.15 -9.52 -7.45
N SER A 24 0.99 -8.93 -7.82
CA SER A 24 2.19 -9.06 -7.00
C SER A 24 2.01 -8.33 -5.66
N PRO A 25 2.69 -8.80 -4.59
CA PRO A 25 2.65 -8.10 -3.31
C PRO A 25 3.09 -6.65 -3.40
N GLU A 26 4.09 -6.33 -4.22
CA GLU A 26 4.57 -4.96 -4.39
C GLU A 26 3.48 -4.05 -4.95
N VAL A 27 2.76 -4.50 -5.96
CA VAL A 27 1.66 -3.74 -6.55
C VAL A 27 0.56 -3.52 -5.52
N GLN A 28 0.18 -4.57 -4.79
CA GLN A 28 -0.87 -4.47 -3.78
C GLN A 28 -0.48 -3.49 -2.66
N ILE A 29 0.75 -3.56 -2.19
CA ILE A 29 1.25 -2.66 -1.15
C ILE A 29 1.25 -1.21 -1.63
N ALA A 30 1.67 -0.97 -2.87
CA ALA A 30 1.69 0.37 -3.46
C ALA A 30 0.28 0.95 -3.61
N LEU A 31 -0.67 0.14 -4.08
CA LEU A 31 -2.07 0.55 -4.23
C LEU A 31 -2.70 0.87 -2.87
N LEU A 32 -2.47 0.00 -1.88
CA LEU A 32 -2.96 0.21 -0.52
C LEU A 32 -2.36 1.47 0.11
N THR A 33 -1.06 1.70 -0.09
CA THR A 33 -0.38 2.88 0.44
C THR A 33 -0.98 4.16 -0.13
N ASN A 34 -1.23 4.19 -1.44
CA ASN A 34 -1.85 5.35 -2.07
C ASN A 34 -3.25 5.61 -1.51
N ARG A 35 -4.05 4.57 -1.35
CA ARG A 35 -5.41 4.70 -0.80
C ARG A 35 -5.39 5.13 0.66
N ILE A 36 -4.45 4.59 1.45
CA ILE A 36 -4.25 5.01 2.85
C ILE A 36 -3.94 6.50 2.93
N ASN A 37 -3.03 6.98 2.09
CA ASN A 37 -2.66 8.39 2.07
C ASN A 37 -3.84 9.28 1.71
N GLU A 38 -4.68 8.86 0.76
CA GLU A 38 -5.90 9.59 0.41
C GLU A 38 -6.86 9.69 1.58
N LEU A 39 -7.06 8.59 2.32
CA LEU A 39 -7.95 8.58 3.49
C LEU A 39 -7.38 9.42 4.64
N VAL A 40 -6.07 9.41 4.83
CA VAL A 40 -5.42 10.26 5.83
C VAL A 40 -5.72 11.73 5.53
N GLU A 41 -5.56 12.15 4.27
CA GLU A 41 -5.88 13.52 3.87
C GLU A 41 -7.36 13.84 4.05
N HIS A 42 -8.24 12.91 3.69
CA HIS A 42 -9.68 13.05 3.88
C HIS A 42 -10.02 13.28 5.36
N LEU A 43 -9.41 12.50 6.26
CA LEU A 43 -9.69 12.59 7.71
C LEU A 43 -9.13 13.85 8.35
N LYS A 44 -8.17 14.53 7.74
CA LYS A 44 -7.70 15.83 8.22
C LYS A 44 -8.80 16.89 8.11
N VAL A 45 -9.64 16.77 7.10
CA VAL A 45 -10.77 17.69 6.86
C VAL A 45 -12.03 17.19 7.55
N HIS A 46 -12.30 15.90 7.47
CA HIS A 46 -13.52 15.27 8.02
C HIS A 46 -13.16 14.42 9.26
N LYS A 47 -12.80 15.10 10.34
CA LYS A 47 -12.26 14.47 11.56
C LYS A 47 -13.19 13.47 12.24
N HIS A 48 -14.51 13.63 12.05
CA HIS A 48 -15.51 12.78 12.71
C HIS A 48 -16.11 11.73 11.79
N ASP A 49 -15.49 11.49 10.63
CA ASP A 49 -15.92 10.46 9.70
C ASP A 49 -15.42 9.09 10.20
N GLU A 50 -16.22 8.47 11.06
CA GLU A 50 -15.87 7.18 11.68
C GLU A 50 -15.85 6.03 10.67
N HIS A 51 -16.67 6.11 9.64
CA HIS A 51 -16.68 5.10 8.58
C HIS A 51 -15.34 5.07 7.84
N SER A 52 -14.85 6.24 7.44
CA SER A 52 -13.54 6.35 6.77
C SER A 52 -12.40 5.95 7.71
N ARG A 53 -12.51 6.27 9.00
CA ARG A 53 -11.50 5.87 9.99
C ARG A 53 -11.39 4.35 10.10
N ARG A 54 -12.51 3.64 10.15
CA ARG A 54 -12.55 2.18 10.16
C ARG A 54 -11.96 1.60 8.87
N GLY A 55 -12.31 2.21 7.74
CA GLY A 55 -11.74 1.83 6.43
C GLY A 55 -10.24 1.97 6.40
N LEU A 56 -9.71 3.07 6.95
CA LEU A 56 -8.27 3.31 7.05
C LEU A 56 -7.58 2.21 7.86
N LEU A 57 -8.13 1.85 9.02
CA LEU A 57 -7.57 0.79 9.86
C LEU A 57 -7.54 -0.57 9.15
N LYS A 58 -8.59 -0.89 8.39
CA LYS A 58 -8.63 -2.11 7.57
C LYS A 58 -7.54 -2.13 6.52
N LEU A 59 -7.35 -1.01 5.82
CA LEU A 59 -6.32 -0.91 4.77
C LEU A 59 -4.91 -1.02 5.35
N VAL A 60 -4.66 -0.40 6.49
CA VAL A 60 -3.37 -0.52 7.19
C VAL A 60 -3.10 -1.97 7.58
N GLY A 61 -4.11 -2.66 8.09
CA GLY A 61 -4.01 -4.09 8.43
C GLY A 61 -3.73 -4.96 7.22
N GLN A 62 -4.41 -4.72 6.10
CA GLN A 62 -4.19 -5.43 4.84
C GLN A 62 -2.76 -5.21 4.33
N ARG A 63 -2.30 -3.96 4.33
CA ARG A 63 -0.93 -3.64 3.89
C ARG A 63 0.10 -4.37 4.74
N ARG A 64 -0.09 -4.40 6.06
CA ARG A 64 0.81 -5.10 6.96
C ARG A 64 0.88 -6.60 6.65
N ARG A 65 -0.25 -7.22 6.33
CA ARG A 65 -0.28 -8.64 5.94
C ARG A 65 0.50 -8.90 4.65
N HIS A 66 0.33 -8.03 3.65
CA HIS A 66 1.10 -8.14 2.40
C HIS A 66 2.60 -7.93 2.64
N LEU A 67 2.96 -6.99 3.49
CA LEU A 67 4.37 -6.76 3.85
C LEU A 67 4.97 -7.97 4.57
N ALA A 68 4.23 -8.57 5.50
CA ALA A 68 4.66 -9.77 6.21
C ALA A 68 4.88 -10.94 5.24
N TYR A 69 3.95 -11.13 4.31
CA TYR A 69 4.06 -12.15 3.28
C TYR A 69 5.31 -11.95 2.42
N LEU A 70 5.51 -10.73 1.95
CA LEU A 70 6.66 -10.40 1.09
C LEU A 70 7.99 -10.61 1.85
N ASN A 71 8.04 -10.22 3.12
CA ASN A 71 9.22 -10.41 3.95
C ASN A 71 9.61 -11.89 4.10
N ARG A 72 8.62 -12.77 4.21
CA ARG A 72 8.86 -14.21 4.28
C ARG A 72 9.32 -14.79 2.95
N LYS A 73 8.80 -14.27 1.85
CA LYS A 73 9.09 -14.81 0.51
C LYS A 73 10.41 -14.29 -0.06
N ASP A 74 10.66 -12.99 0.11
CA ASP A 74 11.85 -12.36 -0.47
C ASP A 74 12.16 -11.07 0.28
N LYS A 75 13.14 -11.16 1.18
CA LYS A 75 13.54 -10.01 2.00
C LYS A 75 14.09 -8.84 1.20
N THR A 76 14.75 -9.12 0.10
CA THR A 76 15.30 -8.06 -0.76
C THR A 76 14.18 -7.25 -1.39
N ARG A 77 13.16 -7.93 -1.91
CA ARG A 77 11.97 -7.26 -2.47
C ARG A 77 11.21 -6.48 -1.38
N TYR A 78 11.07 -7.06 -0.19
CA TYR A 78 10.43 -6.40 0.95
C TYR A 78 11.14 -5.09 1.28
N ARG A 79 12.46 -5.12 1.44
CA ARG A 79 13.24 -3.92 1.74
C ARG A 79 13.13 -2.87 0.65
N GLY A 80 13.13 -3.30 -0.61
CA GLY A 80 12.96 -2.39 -1.74
C GLY A 80 11.64 -1.64 -1.69
N VAL A 81 10.56 -2.33 -1.42
CA VAL A 81 9.22 -1.72 -1.32
C VAL A 81 9.14 -0.77 -0.14
N VAL A 82 9.61 -1.19 1.03
CA VAL A 82 9.62 -0.36 2.24
C VAL A 82 10.39 0.94 1.99
N GLU A 83 11.55 0.84 1.36
CA GLU A 83 12.38 2.00 1.07
C GLU A 83 11.74 2.93 0.03
N ARG A 84 11.23 2.37 -1.06
CA ARG A 84 10.60 3.14 -2.14
C ARG A 84 9.34 3.89 -1.68
N LEU A 85 8.57 3.29 -0.80
CA LEU A 85 7.32 3.87 -0.30
C LEU A 85 7.50 4.63 1.02
N GLY A 86 8.69 4.61 1.59
CA GLY A 86 8.96 5.28 2.87
C GLY A 86 8.17 4.70 4.02
N LEU A 87 7.95 3.39 4.03
CA LEU A 87 7.16 2.72 5.05
C LEU A 87 8.03 2.33 6.25
N ARG A 88 7.35 2.12 7.39
CA ARG A 88 8.01 1.59 8.57
C ARG A 88 8.40 0.12 8.34
N ASP A 89 9.64 -0.22 8.71
CA ASP A 89 10.12 -1.60 8.63
C ASP A 89 9.73 -2.34 9.93
N TYR A 90 8.61 -3.09 9.88
CA TYR A 90 8.11 -3.85 11.02
C TYR A 90 8.89 -5.14 11.27
N PHE A 91 9.59 -5.64 10.26
CA PHE A 91 10.19 -6.98 10.27
C PHE A 91 11.71 -6.94 10.17
N ARG A 92 12.28 -5.84 10.62
CA ARG A 92 13.74 -5.67 10.64
C ARG A 92 14.35 -6.67 11.61
N SER A 93 15.28 -7.45 11.09
CA SER A 93 16.04 -8.41 11.89
C SER A 93 17.36 -7.82 12.34
#